data_b57dd64e37e5c2663ff9fe14df0d79f9
#
_entry.id   b57dd64e37e5c2663ff9fe14df0d79f9
#
_cell.length_a   1.000
_cell.length_b   1.000
_cell.length_c   1.000
_cell.angle_alpha   90.00
_cell.angle_beta   90.00
_cell.angle_gamma   90.00
#
_symmetry.space_group_name_H-M   'P 1'
#
loop_
_entity.id
_entity.type
_entity.pdbx_description
1 polymer ?
#
loop_
_entity_poly.entity_id
_entity_poly.type
_entity_poly.pdbx_seq_one_letter_code
_entity_poly.pdbx_strand_id
1 'polypeptide(L)'
;MNPPQNPAIPPKKPVLSVSLQGLRVLLANILAIYRRELQSYFSAPFYYVIAGVFWLLSGLFFLVVMTTIISQVAQQDLLQQQFGAPSQAIDVPKLILESFLGLLGSISQVILPMLSMGLYTEERKRGTLELLATSPITNWCVATGKLLAVLTFYTTLLLPVIVYQFVALQQSTPPLSPWLILAGNGGLILLAAAILSLGMFLSSLTDSTILAAILGFAVLLILWVLDVLAKNTGGNLSDILTYVSPLEHFTNLTRGIFRSSSLVVFGSYIFLGIFLTAQSIDAFRYQRN
;
A
#
# COMPACT_ATOMS: atom_id res chain seq x y z
N MET A 1 28.27 -24.72 63.82
CA MET A 1 28.56 -24.20 62.48
C MET A 1 27.42 -24.65 61.58
N ASN A 2 26.50 -23.72 61.24
CA ASN A 2 25.44 -24.00 60.28
C ASN A 2 25.98 -23.79 58.85
N PRO A 3 25.68 -24.64 57.87
CA PRO A 3 26.12 -24.47 56.49
C PRO A 3 25.39 -23.24 55.84
N PRO A 4 26.03 -22.52 54.94
CA PRO A 4 25.44 -21.37 54.28
C PRO A 4 24.24 -21.77 53.44
N GLN A 5 23.09 -21.16 53.72
CA GLN A 5 21.89 -21.28 52.90
C GLN A 5 22.12 -20.63 51.54
N ASN A 6 22.08 -21.43 50.48
CA ASN A 6 22.14 -20.97 49.10
C ASN A 6 20.85 -20.17 48.77
N PRO A 7 20.94 -18.91 48.30
CA PRO A 7 19.77 -18.13 47.96
C PRO A 7 19.02 -18.81 46.81
N ALA A 8 17.77 -19.15 47.04
CA ALA A 8 16.88 -19.75 46.05
C ALA A 8 16.75 -18.82 44.81
N ILE A 9 17.15 -19.33 43.64
CA ILE A 9 16.97 -18.66 42.35
C ILE A 9 15.46 -18.49 42.12
N PRO A 10 14.95 -17.26 41.95
CA PRO A 10 13.52 -17.09 41.71
C PRO A 10 13.12 -17.80 40.38
N PRO A 11 11.94 -18.45 40.34
CA PRO A 11 11.50 -19.18 39.16
C PRO A 11 11.40 -18.21 37.98
N LYS A 12 12.05 -18.55 36.85
CA LYS A 12 11.88 -17.86 35.57
C LYS A 12 10.39 -17.89 35.21
N LYS A 13 9.75 -16.72 35.17
CA LYS A 13 8.38 -16.57 34.69
C LYS A 13 8.28 -17.12 33.28
N PRO A 14 7.25 -17.93 32.96
CA PRO A 14 7.09 -18.49 31.62
C PRO A 14 6.88 -17.38 30.60
N VAL A 15 7.65 -17.41 29.52
CA VAL A 15 7.79 -16.34 28.50
C VAL A 15 6.58 -16.29 27.53
N LEU A 16 5.50 -17.00 27.79
CA LEU A 16 4.34 -17.07 26.88
C LEU A 16 3.00 -17.15 27.63
N SER A 17 2.66 -16.09 28.34
CA SER A 17 1.26 -15.72 28.48
C SER A 17 1.15 -14.25 28.04
N VAL A 18 0.76 -14.05 26.78
CA VAL A 18 0.25 -12.73 26.33
C VAL A 18 -1.01 -12.52 27.17
N SER A 19 -0.89 -11.85 28.29
CA SER A 19 -2.04 -11.55 29.14
C SER A 19 -2.96 -10.66 28.32
N LEU A 20 -4.27 -10.84 28.42
CA LEU A 20 -5.28 -9.98 27.76
C LEU A 20 -5.00 -8.49 28.03
N GLN A 21 -4.37 -8.17 29.16
CA GLN A 21 -3.89 -6.83 29.50
C GLN A 21 -2.74 -6.38 28.61
N GLY A 22 -1.77 -7.24 28.29
CA GLY A 22 -0.66 -6.92 27.37
C GLY A 22 -1.16 -6.62 25.96
N LEU A 23 -2.13 -7.39 25.45
CA LEU A 23 -2.74 -7.15 24.15
C LEU A 23 -3.50 -5.80 24.12
N ARG A 24 -4.25 -5.48 25.18
CA ARG A 24 -4.94 -4.18 25.30
C ARG A 24 -3.98 -3.00 25.29
N VAL A 25 -2.86 -3.09 26.02
CA VAL A 25 -1.82 -2.05 26.04
C VAL A 25 -1.19 -1.89 24.65
N LEU A 26 -0.89 -2.99 23.96
CA LEU A 26 -0.32 -2.97 22.63
C LEU A 26 -1.27 -2.29 21.63
N LEU A 27 -2.54 -2.67 21.61
CA LEU A 27 -3.55 -2.06 20.74
C LEU A 27 -3.79 -0.57 21.09
N ALA A 28 -3.79 -0.19 22.36
CA ALA A 28 -3.91 1.19 22.80
C ALA A 28 -2.73 2.05 22.31
N ASN A 29 -1.51 1.52 22.38
CA ASN A 29 -0.31 2.19 21.87
C ASN A 29 -0.37 2.37 20.34
N ILE A 30 -0.74 1.34 19.59
CA ILE A 30 -0.92 1.43 18.12
C ILE A 30 -1.96 2.51 17.81
N LEU A 31 -3.11 2.51 18.50
CA LEU A 31 -4.19 3.46 18.26
C LEU A 31 -3.78 4.90 18.61
N ALA A 32 -3.01 5.10 19.67
CA ALA A 32 -2.51 6.42 20.07
C ALA A 32 -1.56 7.00 19.00
N ILE A 33 -0.62 6.17 18.51
CA ILE A 33 0.31 6.55 17.44
C ILE A 33 -0.46 6.82 16.15
N TYR A 34 -1.35 5.92 15.75
CA TYR A 34 -2.22 6.07 14.58
C TYR A 34 -2.98 7.41 14.59
N ARG A 35 -3.65 7.76 15.70
CA ARG A 35 -4.42 9.01 15.80
C ARG A 35 -3.52 10.23 15.68
N ARG A 36 -2.38 10.23 16.34
CA ARG A 36 -1.39 11.33 16.28
C ARG A 36 -0.89 11.54 14.84
N GLU A 37 -0.48 10.47 14.18
CA GLU A 37 0.03 10.53 12.82
C GLU A 37 -1.06 10.94 11.83
N LEU A 38 -2.26 10.39 11.96
CA LEU A 38 -3.39 10.75 11.10
C LEU A 38 -3.76 12.24 11.24
N GLN A 39 -3.77 12.79 12.46
CA GLN A 39 -3.97 14.22 12.68
C GLN A 39 -2.89 15.06 12.01
N SER A 40 -1.64 14.60 11.99
CA SER A 40 -0.54 15.29 11.30
C SER A 40 -0.79 15.38 9.79
N TYR A 41 -1.28 14.31 9.14
CA TYR A 41 -1.65 14.34 7.72
C TYR A 41 -2.75 15.36 7.41
N PHE A 42 -3.78 15.43 8.23
CA PHE A 42 -4.88 16.38 8.05
C PHE A 42 -4.58 17.79 8.54
N SER A 43 -3.46 18.03 9.19
CA SER A 43 -3.05 19.38 9.66
C SER A 43 -2.06 20.05 8.71
N ALA A 44 -1.30 19.30 7.94
CA ALA A 44 -0.22 19.85 7.10
C ALA A 44 -0.71 20.22 5.69
N PRO A 45 -0.47 21.46 5.21
CA PRO A 45 -0.93 21.92 3.90
C PRO A 45 -0.42 21.07 2.72
N PHE A 46 0.76 20.50 2.85
CA PHE A 46 1.39 19.66 1.83
C PHE A 46 0.50 18.48 1.39
N TYR A 47 -0.17 17.82 2.33
CA TYR A 47 -1.02 16.68 2.02
C TYR A 47 -2.33 17.06 1.32
N TYR A 48 -2.83 18.29 1.53
CA TYR A 48 -3.96 18.81 0.75
C TYR A 48 -3.60 19.10 -0.70
N VAL A 49 -2.36 19.54 -0.96
CA VAL A 49 -1.87 19.72 -2.33
C VAL A 49 -1.79 18.36 -3.04
N ILE A 50 -1.25 17.34 -2.37
CA ILE A 50 -1.23 15.96 -2.90
C ILE A 50 -2.65 15.48 -3.20
N ALA A 51 -3.59 15.67 -2.27
CA ALA A 51 -4.99 15.29 -2.44
C ALA A 51 -5.63 16.00 -3.65
N GLY A 52 -5.44 17.31 -3.77
CA GLY A 52 -5.98 18.09 -4.87
C GLY A 52 -5.45 17.65 -6.23
N VAL A 53 -4.14 17.44 -6.34
CA VAL A 53 -3.50 16.92 -7.56
C VAL A 53 -4.01 15.51 -7.88
N PHE A 54 -4.09 14.63 -6.88
CA PHE A 54 -4.60 13.27 -7.06
C PHE A 54 -6.05 13.26 -7.58
N TRP A 55 -6.94 14.05 -6.98
CA TRP A 55 -8.34 14.12 -7.41
C TRP A 55 -8.51 14.74 -8.79
N LEU A 56 -7.74 15.79 -9.10
CA LEU A 56 -7.76 16.42 -10.41
C LEU A 56 -7.30 15.43 -11.49
N LEU A 57 -6.15 14.76 -11.28
CA LEU A 57 -5.63 13.80 -12.25
C LEU A 57 -6.54 12.58 -12.38
N SER A 58 -7.00 12.02 -11.27
CA SER A 58 -7.88 10.83 -11.32
C SER A 58 -9.21 11.13 -12.00
N GLY A 59 -9.82 12.30 -11.75
CA GLY A 59 -11.06 12.72 -12.41
C GLY A 59 -10.87 12.95 -13.91
N LEU A 60 -9.78 13.65 -14.30
CA LEU A 60 -9.45 13.90 -15.70
C LEU A 60 -9.19 12.59 -16.45
N PHE A 61 -8.37 11.71 -15.90
CA PHE A 61 -8.08 10.42 -16.52
C PHE A 61 -9.30 9.49 -16.58
N PHE A 62 -10.19 9.56 -15.60
CA PHE A 62 -11.45 8.82 -15.69
C PHE A 62 -12.29 9.23 -16.89
N LEU A 63 -12.45 10.55 -17.12
CA LEU A 63 -13.15 11.08 -18.28
C LEU A 63 -12.46 10.68 -19.59
N VAL A 64 -11.13 10.79 -19.65
CA VAL A 64 -10.36 10.40 -20.86
C VAL A 64 -10.52 8.91 -21.16
N VAL A 65 -10.37 8.04 -20.17
CA VAL A 65 -10.54 6.59 -20.35
C VAL A 65 -11.96 6.26 -20.82
N MET A 66 -12.96 6.83 -20.15
CA MET A 66 -14.36 6.59 -20.47
C MET A 66 -14.69 7.02 -21.93
N THR A 67 -14.31 8.25 -22.32
CA THR A 67 -14.57 8.75 -23.68
C THR A 67 -13.80 7.98 -24.73
N THR A 68 -12.54 7.62 -24.47
CA THR A 68 -11.71 6.86 -25.40
C THR A 68 -12.27 5.46 -25.63
N ILE A 69 -12.63 4.74 -24.58
CA ILE A 69 -13.16 3.38 -24.71
C ILE A 69 -14.52 3.38 -25.41
N ILE A 70 -15.42 4.29 -25.05
CA ILE A 70 -16.73 4.42 -25.71
C ILE A 70 -16.54 4.70 -27.21
N SER A 71 -15.64 5.63 -27.59
CA SER A 71 -15.39 5.95 -28.98
C SER A 71 -14.77 4.77 -29.77
N GLN A 72 -13.83 4.03 -29.17
CA GLN A 72 -13.20 2.87 -29.78
C GLN A 72 -14.22 1.75 -30.02
N VAL A 73 -15.09 1.46 -29.05
CA VAL A 73 -16.14 0.45 -29.21
C VAL A 73 -17.15 0.86 -30.29
N ALA A 74 -17.58 2.14 -30.27
CA ALA A 74 -18.49 2.64 -31.33
C ALA A 74 -17.88 2.54 -32.73
N GLN A 75 -16.60 2.85 -32.90
CA GLN A 75 -15.90 2.67 -34.18
C GLN A 75 -15.82 1.19 -34.58
N GLN A 76 -15.53 0.31 -33.62
CA GLN A 76 -15.46 -1.13 -33.87
C GLN A 76 -16.82 -1.68 -34.30
N ASP A 77 -17.92 -1.27 -33.68
CA ASP A 77 -19.27 -1.66 -34.04
C ASP A 77 -19.64 -1.23 -35.49
N LEU A 78 -19.25 0.01 -35.86
CA LEU A 78 -19.46 0.51 -37.22
C LEU A 78 -18.69 -0.32 -38.26
N LEU A 79 -17.44 -0.66 -37.99
CA LEU A 79 -16.63 -1.50 -38.88
C LEU A 79 -17.21 -2.93 -39.01
N GLN A 80 -17.68 -3.50 -37.90
CA GLN A 80 -18.31 -4.82 -37.90
C GLN A 80 -19.59 -4.84 -38.74
N GLN A 81 -20.40 -3.79 -38.62
CA GLN A 81 -21.60 -3.64 -39.46
C GLN A 81 -21.26 -3.54 -40.97
N GLN A 82 -20.18 -2.86 -41.32
CA GLN A 82 -19.77 -2.71 -42.73
C GLN A 82 -19.21 -4.01 -43.33
N PHE A 83 -18.47 -4.79 -42.53
CA PHE A 83 -17.78 -5.99 -43.02
C PHE A 83 -18.47 -7.30 -42.65
N GLY A 84 -19.62 -7.27 -41.96
CA GLY A 84 -20.40 -8.46 -41.61
C GLY A 84 -19.68 -9.40 -40.62
N ALA A 85 -18.72 -8.88 -39.86
CA ALA A 85 -17.98 -9.67 -38.87
C ALA A 85 -18.88 -9.97 -37.67
N PRO A 86 -18.74 -11.15 -37.00
CA PRO A 86 -19.51 -11.47 -35.83
C PRO A 86 -19.17 -10.49 -34.70
N SER A 87 -20.18 -9.84 -34.09
CA SER A 87 -19.98 -8.93 -32.97
C SER A 87 -19.52 -9.72 -31.76
N GLN A 88 -18.32 -9.43 -31.24
CA GLN A 88 -17.94 -9.87 -29.91
C GLN A 88 -18.59 -8.92 -28.89
N ALA A 89 -19.40 -9.48 -27.99
CA ALA A 89 -19.97 -8.70 -26.90
C ALA A 89 -18.85 -8.25 -25.95
N ILE A 90 -18.46 -6.97 -26.03
CA ILE A 90 -17.46 -6.37 -25.18
C ILE A 90 -18.16 -5.82 -23.93
N ASP A 91 -17.70 -6.22 -22.75
CA ASP A 91 -18.16 -5.64 -21.48
C ASP A 91 -17.48 -4.28 -21.27
N VAL A 92 -18.08 -3.24 -21.88
CA VAL A 92 -17.54 -1.87 -21.87
C VAL A 92 -17.34 -1.31 -20.46
N PRO A 93 -18.31 -1.44 -19.52
CA PRO A 93 -18.13 -0.96 -18.16
C PRO A 93 -16.95 -1.61 -17.43
N LYS A 94 -16.76 -2.91 -17.63
CA LYS A 94 -15.63 -3.64 -17.06
C LYS A 94 -14.31 -3.17 -17.67
N LEU A 95 -14.23 -2.98 -18.97
CA LEU A 95 -13.03 -2.48 -19.65
C LEU A 95 -12.66 -1.08 -19.19
N ILE A 96 -13.64 -0.18 -18.98
CA ILE A 96 -13.43 1.15 -18.42
C ILE A 96 -12.84 1.04 -17.01
N LEU A 97 -13.42 0.20 -16.15
CA LEU A 97 -12.94 0.01 -14.79
C LEU A 97 -11.51 -0.52 -14.76
N GLU A 98 -11.20 -1.60 -15.51
CA GLU A 98 -9.86 -2.20 -15.56
C GLU A 98 -8.80 -1.20 -16.04
N SER A 99 -9.08 -0.50 -17.13
CA SER A 99 -8.17 0.49 -17.72
C SER A 99 -7.94 1.67 -16.77
N PHE A 100 -9.01 2.16 -16.15
CA PHE A 100 -8.91 3.26 -15.20
C PHE A 100 -8.15 2.88 -13.92
N LEU A 101 -8.43 1.70 -13.35
CA LEU A 101 -7.69 1.22 -12.17
C LEU A 101 -6.20 0.99 -12.47
N GLY A 102 -5.87 0.53 -13.68
CA GLY A 102 -4.49 0.42 -14.14
C GLY A 102 -3.77 1.78 -14.16
N LEU A 103 -4.42 2.82 -14.72
CA LEU A 103 -3.91 4.19 -14.69
C LEU A 103 -3.82 4.76 -13.27
N LEU A 104 -4.84 4.53 -12.45
CA LEU A 104 -4.88 4.97 -11.06
C LEU A 104 -3.75 4.30 -10.25
N GLY A 105 -3.46 3.02 -10.53
CA GLY A 105 -2.30 2.33 -9.99
C GLY A 105 -0.98 3.02 -10.36
N SER A 106 -0.83 3.44 -11.61
CA SER A 106 0.36 4.17 -12.09
C SER A 106 0.51 5.54 -11.42
N ILE A 107 -0.58 6.31 -11.27
CA ILE A 107 -0.57 7.58 -10.53
C ILE A 107 -0.19 7.34 -9.07
N SER A 108 -0.74 6.31 -8.46
CA SER A 108 -0.46 5.95 -7.06
C SER A 108 1.01 5.62 -6.84
N GLN A 109 1.68 4.95 -7.79
CA GLN A 109 3.11 4.66 -7.70
C GLN A 109 3.98 5.93 -7.61
N VAL A 110 3.51 7.06 -8.13
CA VAL A 110 4.21 8.36 -7.97
C VAL A 110 3.93 8.96 -6.59
N ILE A 111 2.70 8.85 -6.12
CA ILE A 111 2.26 9.50 -4.87
C ILE A 111 2.71 8.73 -3.63
N LEU A 112 2.74 7.40 -3.67
CA LEU A 112 3.05 6.57 -2.51
C LEU A 112 4.47 6.80 -1.95
N PRO A 113 5.55 6.92 -2.75
CA PRO A 113 6.86 7.34 -2.24
C PRO A 113 6.85 8.72 -1.60
N MET A 114 6.08 9.68 -2.15
CA MET A 114 5.95 11.02 -1.56
C MET A 114 5.23 10.97 -0.21
N LEU A 115 4.27 10.06 -0.02
CA LEU A 115 3.59 9.88 1.28
C LEU A 115 4.49 9.16 2.30
N SER A 116 5.33 8.24 1.85
CA SER A 116 6.18 7.43 2.76
C SER A 116 7.49 8.11 3.13
N MET A 117 7.98 9.07 2.33
CA MET A 117 9.30 9.69 2.52
C MET A 117 9.48 10.39 3.87
N GLY A 118 8.39 10.98 4.40
CA GLY A 118 8.40 11.75 5.66
C GLY A 118 8.21 10.91 6.92
N LEU A 119 7.82 9.63 6.80
CA LEU A 119 7.36 8.81 7.93
C LEU A 119 8.35 8.71 9.10
N TYR A 120 9.64 8.64 8.81
CA TYR A 120 10.72 8.57 9.80
C TYR A 120 11.80 9.63 9.59
N THR A 121 12.01 10.12 8.38
CA THR A 121 13.04 11.12 8.10
C THR A 121 12.85 12.40 8.88
N GLU A 122 11.61 12.84 9.11
CA GLU A 122 11.33 14.05 9.89
C GLU A 122 11.66 13.85 11.38
N GLU A 123 11.34 12.70 11.95
CA GLU A 123 11.68 12.39 13.34
C GLU A 123 13.20 12.26 13.52
N ARG A 124 13.88 11.68 12.54
CA ARG A 124 15.34 11.56 12.52
C ARG A 124 16.00 12.94 12.42
N LYS A 125 15.53 13.80 11.52
CA LYS A 125 15.99 15.19 11.39
C LYS A 125 15.85 16.02 12.66
N ARG A 126 14.74 15.82 13.38
CA ARG A 126 14.44 16.55 14.63
C ARG A 126 15.11 15.91 15.86
N GLY A 127 15.82 14.79 15.73
CA GLY A 127 16.41 14.05 16.85
C GLY A 127 15.38 13.38 17.77
N THR A 128 14.10 13.37 17.39
CA THR A 128 13.02 12.80 18.21
C THR A 128 12.92 11.28 18.08
N LEU A 129 13.60 10.69 17.08
CA LEU A 129 13.69 9.24 16.95
C LEU A 129 14.35 8.58 18.17
N GLU A 130 15.30 9.28 18.82
CA GLU A 130 15.97 8.81 20.04
C GLU A 130 14.99 8.72 21.22
N LEU A 131 14.09 9.70 21.35
CA LEU A 131 13.04 9.68 22.38
C LEU A 131 12.08 8.51 22.15
N LEU A 132 11.81 8.19 20.88
CA LEU A 132 10.98 7.06 20.51
C LEU A 132 11.66 5.73 20.87
N ALA A 133 12.97 5.61 20.59
CA ALA A 133 13.76 4.42 20.88
C ALA A 133 13.94 4.15 22.39
N THR A 134 13.91 5.19 23.23
CA THR A 134 13.97 5.07 24.70
C THR A 134 12.60 4.88 25.36
N SER A 135 11.51 5.04 24.61
CA SER A 135 10.15 4.81 25.09
C SER A 135 9.90 3.32 25.39
N PRO A 136 9.05 2.98 26.37
CA PRO A 136 8.63 1.60 26.64
C PRO A 136 7.73 0.99 25.55
N ILE A 137 7.48 1.72 24.47
CA ILE A 137 6.68 1.28 23.33
C ILE A 137 7.56 0.45 22.39
N THR A 138 7.06 -0.67 21.92
CA THR A 138 7.78 -1.52 20.96
C THR A 138 7.83 -0.87 19.57
N ASN A 139 8.97 -0.97 18.87
CA ASN A 139 9.15 -0.40 17.53
C ASN A 139 8.15 -0.97 16.51
N TRP A 140 7.68 -2.19 16.73
CA TRP A 140 6.60 -2.81 15.97
C TRP A 140 5.27 -2.03 16.06
N CYS A 141 4.90 -1.58 17.28
CA CYS A 141 3.69 -0.77 17.47
C CYS A 141 3.78 0.56 16.75
N VAL A 142 4.97 1.18 16.78
CA VAL A 142 5.21 2.46 16.10
C VAL A 142 5.09 2.28 14.59
N ALA A 143 5.80 1.31 14.02
CA ALA A 143 5.79 1.04 12.59
C ALA A 143 4.36 0.72 12.09
N THR A 144 3.64 -0.15 12.81
CA THR A 144 2.26 -0.50 12.45
C THR A 144 1.32 0.69 12.56
N GLY A 145 1.42 1.51 13.62
CA GLY A 145 0.59 2.70 13.80
C GLY A 145 0.80 3.74 12.71
N LYS A 146 2.06 3.99 12.32
CA LYS A 146 2.42 4.90 11.22
C LYS A 146 1.92 4.40 9.86
N LEU A 147 2.11 3.11 9.57
CA LEU A 147 1.63 2.51 8.33
C LEU A 147 0.11 2.59 8.23
N LEU A 148 -0.63 2.28 9.29
CA LEU A 148 -2.09 2.39 9.30
C LEU A 148 -2.55 3.83 9.09
N ALA A 149 -1.86 4.82 9.66
CA ALA A 149 -2.22 6.23 9.49
C ALA A 149 -2.07 6.70 8.04
N VAL A 150 -0.92 6.43 7.42
CA VAL A 150 -0.70 6.82 6.01
C VAL A 150 -1.60 6.05 5.05
N LEU A 151 -1.87 4.76 5.33
CA LEU A 151 -2.78 3.96 4.54
C LEU A 151 -4.23 4.46 4.65
N THR A 152 -4.66 4.88 5.84
CA THR A 152 -5.98 5.51 6.04
C THR A 152 -6.06 6.82 5.29
N PHE A 153 -5.03 7.66 5.32
CA PHE A 153 -4.98 8.87 4.53
C PHE A 153 -5.11 8.57 3.03
N TYR A 154 -4.34 7.61 2.50
CA TYR A 154 -4.45 7.19 1.11
C TYR A 154 -5.85 6.63 0.77
N THR A 155 -6.44 5.84 1.65
CA THR A 155 -7.82 5.33 1.48
C THR A 155 -8.81 6.50 1.42
N THR A 156 -8.62 7.55 2.22
CA THR A 156 -9.44 8.78 2.16
C THR A 156 -9.34 9.47 0.80
N LEU A 157 -8.16 9.46 0.16
CA LEU A 157 -8.00 9.97 -1.22
C LEU A 157 -8.80 9.16 -2.23
N LEU A 158 -8.95 7.85 -2.03
CA LEU A 158 -9.70 6.97 -2.92
C LEU A 158 -11.22 7.12 -2.76
N LEU A 159 -11.74 7.59 -1.62
CA LEU A 159 -13.19 7.65 -1.39
C LEU A 159 -13.95 8.43 -2.48
N PRO A 160 -13.61 9.67 -2.85
CA PRO A 160 -14.29 10.39 -3.94
C PRO A 160 -14.16 9.66 -5.28
N VAL A 161 -13.00 8.99 -5.52
CA VAL A 161 -12.75 8.21 -6.73
C VAL A 161 -13.71 7.04 -6.82
N ILE A 162 -13.90 6.30 -5.74
CA ILE A 162 -14.85 5.17 -5.66
C ILE A 162 -16.29 5.67 -5.90
N VAL A 163 -16.64 6.84 -5.33
CA VAL A 163 -17.99 7.41 -5.48
C VAL A 163 -18.30 7.70 -6.95
N TYR A 164 -17.43 8.41 -7.68
CA TYR A 164 -17.72 8.72 -9.07
C TYR A 164 -17.64 7.48 -10.00
N GLN A 165 -16.74 6.52 -9.72
CA GLN A 165 -16.75 5.21 -10.41
C GLN A 165 -18.11 4.52 -10.24
N PHE A 166 -18.60 4.50 -8.98
CA PHE A 166 -19.88 3.87 -8.68
C PHE A 166 -21.02 4.55 -9.42
N VAL A 167 -21.11 5.88 -9.36
CA VAL A 167 -22.17 6.65 -10.03
C VAL A 167 -22.14 6.44 -11.55
N ALA A 168 -20.95 6.50 -12.18
CA ALA A 168 -20.83 6.38 -13.62
C ALA A 168 -21.10 4.95 -14.14
N LEU A 169 -20.56 3.92 -13.47
CA LEU A 169 -20.62 2.54 -13.96
C LEU A 169 -21.92 1.81 -13.58
N GLN A 170 -22.67 2.31 -12.58
CA GLN A 170 -24.00 1.77 -12.28
C GLN A 170 -25.07 2.19 -13.27
N GLN A 171 -24.84 3.27 -14.02
CA GLN A 171 -25.79 3.74 -15.05
C GLN A 171 -25.63 3.01 -16.39
N SER A 172 -24.66 2.12 -16.53
CA SER A 172 -24.47 1.30 -17.74
C SER A 172 -25.53 0.21 -17.87
N THR A 173 -25.76 -0.25 -19.08
CA THR A 173 -26.69 -1.36 -19.39
C THR A 173 -25.93 -2.49 -20.08
N PRO A 174 -25.65 -3.63 -19.39
CA PRO A 174 -26.01 -3.96 -18.01
C PRO A 174 -25.16 -3.20 -16.98
N PRO A 175 -25.66 -2.98 -15.75
CA PRO A 175 -24.91 -2.32 -14.70
C PRO A 175 -23.73 -3.17 -14.23
N LEU A 176 -22.60 -2.53 -13.95
CA LEU A 176 -21.43 -3.23 -13.44
C LEU A 176 -21.66 -3.70 -12.00
N SER A 177 -21.19 -4.90 -11.66
CA SER A 177 -21.29 -5.42 -10.30
C SER A 177 -20.55 -4.50 -9.31
N PRO A 178 -21.21 -4.00 -8.23
CA PRO A 178 -20.58 -3.19 -7.18
C PRO A 178 -19.37 -3.85 -6.55
N TRP A 179 -19.41 -5.17 -6.45
CA TRP A 179 -18.31 -5.97 -5.92
C TRP A 179 -17.02 -5.79 -6.73
N LEU A 180 -17.10 -5.68 -8.05
CA LEU A 180 -15.91 -5.52 -8.90
C LEU A 180 -15.22 -4.17 -8.67
N ILE A 181 -16.01 -3.10 -8.46
CA ILE A 181 -15.48 -1.77 -8.12
C ILE A 181 -14.77 -1.81 -6.77
N LEU A 182 -15.41 -2.39 -5.75
CA LEU A 182 -14.83 -2.50 -4.41
C LEU A 182 -13.56 -3.37 -4.41
N ALA A 183 -13.60 -4.46 -5.14
CA ALA A 183 -12.49 -5.39 -5.26
C ALA A 183 -11.27 -4.78 -5.93
N GLY A 184 -11.45 -4.07 -7.03
CA GLY A 184 -10.36 -3.39 -7.73
C GLY A 184 -9.74 -2.28 -6.88
N ASN A 185 -10.56 -1.45 -6.22
CA ASN A 185 -10.07 -0.44 -5.28
C ASN A 185 -9.44 -1.07 -4.03
N GLY A 186 -9.96 -2.20 -3.54
CA GLY A 186 -9.35 -2.98 -2.46
C GLY A 186 -7.96 -3.50 -2.85
N GLY A 187 -7.79 -3.95 -4.08
CA GLY A 187 -6.48 -4.31 -4.66
C GLY A 187 -5.51 -3.14 -4.67
N LEU A 188 -6.00 -1.94 -4.99
CA LEU A 188 -5.20 -0.72 -4.96
C LEU A 188 -4.76 -0.34 -3.54
N ILE A 189 -5.63 -0.53 -2.54
CA ILE A 189 -5.28 -0.32 -1.13
C ILE A 189 -4.23 -1.35 -0.67
N LEU A 190 -4.33 -2.61 -1.07
CA LEU A 190 -3.34 -3.64 -0.75
C LEU A 190 -1.99 -3.35 -1.40
N LEU A 191 -1.98 -2.93 -2.67
CA LEU A 191 -0.77 -2.49 -3.37
C LEU A 191 -0.14 -1.29 -2.64
N ALA A 192 -0.96 -0.30 -2.28
CA ALA A 192 -0.50 0.86 -1.53
C ALA A 192 0.11 0.48 -0.17
N ALA A 193 -0.51 -0.43 0.57
CA ALA A 193 0.00 -0.91 1.84
C ALA A 193 1.38 -1.58 1.70
N ALA A 194 1.58 -2.38 0.65
CA ALA A 194 2.86 -3.01 0.35
C ALA A 194 3.94 -1.97 -0.01
N ILE A 195 3.64 -1.02 -0.88
CA ILE A 195 4.59 0.03 -1.29
C ILE A 195 4.91 0.97 -0.12
N LEU A 196 3.89 1.41 0.65
CA LEU A 196 4.07 2.28 1.80
C LEU A 196 4.90 1.62 2.91
N SER A 197 4.74 0.32 3.12
CA SER A 197 5.55 -0.42 4.12
C SER A 197 7.03 -0.47 3.74
N LEU A 198 7.35 -0.69 2.47
CA LEU A 198 8.73 -0.63 1.96
C LEU A 198 9.28 0.80 2.00
N GLY A 199 8.49 1.79 1.58
CA GLY A 199 8.86 3.21 1.64
C GLY A 199 9.11 3.69 3.08
N MET A 200 8.33 3.20 4.04
CA MET A 200 8.52 3.44 5.46
C MET A 200 9.88 2.90 5.95
N PHE A 201 10.26 1.70 5.54
CA PHE A 201 11.59 1.15 5.81
C PHE A 201 12.69 2.04 5.25
N LEU A 202 12.58 2.45 3.98
CA LEU A 202 13.57 3.32 3.34
C LEU A 202 13.66 4.69 4.03
N SER A 203 12.53 5.24 4.46
CA SER A 203 12.47 6.47 5.25
C SER A 203 13.18 6.33 6.60
N SER A 204 13.22 5.15 7.19
CA SER A 204 13.92 4.91 8.46
C SER A 204 15.45 4.86 8.32
N LEU A 205 15.98 4.64 7.12
CA LEU A 205 17.42 4.51 6.87
C LEU A 205 18.15 5.86 6.70
N THR A 206 17.44 6.92 6.38
CA THR A 206 18.03 8.24 6.05
C THR A 206 17.36 9.37 6.82
N ASP A 207 18.07 10.47 7.01
CA ASP A 207 17.58 11.75 7.55
C ASP A 207 17.16 12.73 6.44
N SER A 208 17.43 12.40 5.16
CA SER A 208 17.06 13.22 4.01
C SER A 208 15.75 12.74 3.39
N THR A 209 14.70 13.55 3.47
CA THR A 209 13.39 13.28 2.87
C THR A 209 13.48 13.06 1.36
N ILE A 210 14.35 13.84 0.67
CA ILE A 210 14.58 13.70 -0.77
C ILE A 210 15.23 12.35 -1.08
N LEU A 211 16.24 11.94 -0.30
CA LEU A 211 16.90 10.65 -0.50
C LEU A 211 15.93 9.49 -0.23
N ALA A 212 15.09 9.59 0.80
CA ALA A 212 14.04 8.59 1.06
C ALA A 212 13.07 8.46 -0.13
N ALA A 213 12.65 9.58 -0.73
CA ALA A 213 11.81 9.57 -1.93
C ALA A 213 12.51 8.89 -3.12
N ILE A 214 13.77 9.26 -3.39
CA ILE A 214 14.57 8.65 -4.48
C ILE A 214 14.71 7.15 -4.28
N LEU A 215 15.02 6.69 -3.07
CA LEU A 215 15.10 5.26 -2.75
C LEU A 215 13.75 4.56 -2.92
N GLY A 216 12.65 5.22 -2.52
CA GLY A 216 11.29 4.72 -2.74
C GLY A 216 10.97 4.53 -4.23
N PHE A 217 11.28 5.52 -5.07
CA PHE A 217 11.13 5.40 -6.52
C PHE A 217 12.05 4.33 -7.11
N ALA A 218 13.28 4.19 -6.62
CA ALA A 218 14.21 3.15 -7.08
C ALA A 218 13.65 1.74 -6.80
N VAL A 219 13.08 1.50 -5.61
CA VAL A 219 12.44 0.21 -5.29
C VAL A 219 11.23 -0.03 -6.18
N LEU A 220 10.38 0.98 -6.43
CA LEU A 220 9.25 0.84 -7.37
C LEU A 220 9.72 0.52 -8.79
N LEU A 221 10.79 1.16 -9.25
CA LEU A 221 11.37 0.87 -10.56
C LEU A 221 11.89 -0.58 -10.64
N ILE A 222 12.52 -1.07 -9.58
CA ILE A 222 12.94 -2.48 -9.51
C ILE A 222 11.72 -3.41 -9.59
N LEU A 223 10.65 -3.15 -8.84
CA LEU A 223 9.43 -3.94 -8.87
C LEU A 223 8.77 -3.90 -10.26
N TRP A 224 8.78 -2.75 -10.94
CA TRP A 224 8.27 -2.61 -12.30
C TRP A 224 9.12 -3.38 -13.31
N VAL A 225 10.46 -3.31 -13.21
CA VAL A 225 11.36 -4.09 -14.07
C VAL A 225 11.15 -5.59 -13.87
N LEU A 226 10.96 -6.05 -12.63
CA LEU A 226 10.65 -7.45 -12.33
C LEU A 226 9.34 -7.88 -13.01
N ASP A 227 8.31 -7.03 -13.00
CA ASP A 227 7.03 -7.29 -13.68
C ASP A 227 7.20 -7.39 -15.20
N VAL A 228 7.97 -6.48 -15.81
CA VAL A 228 8.29 -6.50 -17.25
C VAL A 228 9.09 -7.76 -17.62
N LEU A 229 10.07 -8.14 -16.81
CA LEU A 229 10.85 -9.37 -17.02
C LEU A 229 9.96 -10.60 -16.89
N ALA A 230 9.06 -10.64 -15.92
CA ALA A 230 8.11 -11.73 -15.74
C ALA A 230 7.27 -11.97 -17.00
N LYS A 231 6.84 -10.90 -17.66
CA LYS A 231 5.99 -10.97 -18.88
C LYS A 231 6.75 -11.33 -20.16
N ASN A 232 8.06 -11.03 -20.22
CA ASN A 232 8.88 -11.21 -21.42
C ASN A 232 9.81 -12.43 -21.38
N THR A 233 10.00 -13.04 -20.19
CA THR A 233 10.86 -14.23 -20.03
C THR A 233 9.98 -15.47 -20.03
N GLY A 234 10.30 -16.50 -20.81
CA GLY A 234 9.57 -17.77 -20.82
C GLY A 234 10.09 -18.75 -19.76
N GLY A 235 9.28 -19.79 -19.45
CA GLY A 235 9.67 -20.91 -18.60
C GLY A 235 9.55 -20.63 -17.09
N ASN A 236 10.18 -21.48 -16.26
CA ASN A 236 10.05 -21.48 -14.80
C ASN A 236 10.43 -20.13 -14.13
N LEU A 237 11.33 -19.36 -14.74
CA LEU A 237 11.74 -18.05 -14.22
C LEU A 237 10.60 -17.04 -14.32
N SER A 238 9.86 -17.04 -15.43
CA SER A 238 8.64 -16.21 -15.60
C SER A 238 7.63 -16.49 -14.50
N ASP A 239 7.38 -17.77 -14.19
CA ASP A 239 6.39 -18.16 -13.17
C ASP A 239 6.80 -17.65 -11.78
N ILE A 240 8.07 -17.74 -11.42
CA ILE A 240 8.59 -17.24 -10.14
C ILE A 240 8.47 -15.71 -10.07
N LEU A 241 8.89 -14.99 -11.12
CA LEU A 241 8.83 -13.53 -11.16
C LEU A 241 7.39 -13.02 -11.11
N THR A 242 6.49 -13.65 -11.85
CA THR A 242 5.05 -13.36 -11.85
C THR A 242 4.44 -13.57 -10.45
N TYR A 243 4.84 -14.65 -9.77
CA TYR A 243 4.36 -14.94 -8.43
C TYR A 243 4.82 -13.91 -7.38
N VAL A 244 6.02 -13.35 -7.54
CA VAL A 244 6.57 -12.35 -6.61
C VAL A 244 6.10 -10.92 -6.94
N SER A 245 5.67 -10.65 -8.20
CA SER A 245 5.29 -9.30 -8.64
C SER A 245 4.00 -8.78 -7.97
N PRO A 246 4.06 -7.73 -7.13
CA PRO A 246 2.85 -7.14 -6.55
C PRO A 246 1.98 -6.44 -7.62
N LEU A 247 2.56 -5.99 -8.73
CA LEU A 247 1.84 -5.34 -9.83
C LEU A 247 0.97 -6.34 -10.59
N GLU A 248 1.46 -7.55 -10.83
CA GLU A 248 0.68 -8.61 -11.47
C GLU A 248 -0.51 -9.03 -10.58
N HIS A 249 -0.28 -9.19 -9.28
CA HIS A 249 -1.37 -9.48 -8.33
C HIS A 249 -2.41 -8.36 -8.27
N PHE A 250 -2.00 -7.09 -8.36
CA PHE A 250 -2.91 -5.96 -8.47
C PHE A 250 -3.72 -6.04 -9.78
N THR A 251 -3.08 -6.29 -10.92
CA THR A 251 -3.76 -6.44 -12.22
C THR A 251 -4.79 -7.58 -12.20
N ASN A 252 -4.49 -8.68 -11.54
CA ASN A 252 -5.44 -9.78 -11.37
C ASN A 252 -6.67 -9.35 -10.54
N LEU A 253 -6.47 -8.58 -9.47
CA LEU A 253 -7.57 -8.06 -8.66
C LEU A 253 -8.45 -7.04 -9.41
N THR A 254 -7.86 -6.20 -10.27
CA THR A 254 -8.65 -5.27 -11.12
C THR A 254 -9.55 -6.01 -12.13
N ARG A 255 -9.13 -7.18 -12.58
CA ARG A 255 -9.90 -8.08 -13.44
C ARG A 255 -10.95 -8.92 -12.70
N GLY A 256 -11.03 -8.79 -11.39
CA GLY A 256 -11.92 -9.58 -10.53
C GLY A 256 -11.43 -11.00 -10.24
N ILE A 257 -10.15 -11.29 -10.50
CA ILE A 257 -9.54 -12.60 -10.23
C ILE A 257 -8.97 -12.58 -8.81
N PHE A 258 -9.72 -13.16 -7.87
CA PHE A 258 -9.31 -13.29 -6.47
C PHE A 258 -8.55 -14.59 -6.25
N ARG A 259 -7.24 -14.48 -6.06
CA ARG A 259 -6.38 -15.60 -5.66
C ARG A 259 -5.90 -15.39 -4.23
N SER A 260 -5.98 -16.42 -3.40
CA SER A 260 -5.42 -16.37 -2.04
C SER A 260 -3.92 -16.05 -2.05
N SER A 261 -3.20 -16.45 -3.11
CA SER A 261 -1.80 -16.09 -3.32
C SER A 261 -1.56 -14.58 -3.35
N SER A 262 -2.48 -13.78 -3.91
CA SER A 262 -2.36 -12.32 -3.94
C SER A 262 -2.35 -11.73 -2.52
N LEU A 263 -3.21 -12.20 -1.63
CA LEU A 263 -3.24 -11.77 -0.23
C LEU A 263 -1.96 -12.15 0.52
N VAL A 264 -1.43 -13.35 0.26
CA VAL A 264 -0.16 -13.82 0.86
C VAL A 264 1.00 -12.95 0.40
N VAL A 265 1.09 -12.62 -0.90
CA VAL A 265 2.17 -11.79 -1.44
C VAL A 265 2.09 -10.38 -0.86
N PHE A 266 0.93 -9.72 -0.89
CA PHE A 266 0.79 -8.39 -0.27
C PHE A 266 1.08 -8.42 1.23
N GLY A 267 0.58 -9.44 1.95
CA GLY A 267 0.87 -9.63 3.37
C GLY A 267 2.37 -9.81 3.66
N SER A 268 3.07 -10.54 2.80
CA SER A 268 4.53 -10.73 2.91
C SER A 268 5.30 -9.43 2.73
N TYR A 269 4.94 -8.58 1.75
CA TYR A 269 5.54 -7.26 1.55
C TYR A 269 5.29 -6.32 2.74
N ILE A 270 4.05 -6.29 3.24
CA ILE A 270 3.67 -5.48 4.39
C ILE A 270 4.45 -5.92 5.64
N PHE A 271 4.48 -7.23 5.89
CA PHE A 271 5.23 -7.78 7.02
C PHE A 271 6.72 -7.49 6.91
N LEU A 272 7.32 -7.69 5.73
CA LEU A 272 8.73 -7.42 5.47
C LEU A 272 9.05 -5.94 5.73
N GLY A 273 8.24 -5.02 5.21
CA GLY A 273 8.43 -3.58 5.41
C GLY A 273 8.37 -3.18 6.89
N ILE A 274 7.37 -3.67 7.64
CA ILE A 274 7.24 -3.41 9.08
C ILE A 274 8.43 -4.03 9.84
N PHE A 275 8.79 -5.27 9.53
CA PHE A 275 9.92 -5.98 10.16
C PHE A 275 11.23 -5.24 9.96
N LEU A 276 11.56 -4.90 8.71
CA LEU A 276 12.80 -4.18 8.38
C LEU A 276 12.84 -2.79 9.03
N THR A 277 11.69 -2.09 9.10
CA THR A 277 11.58 -0.80 9.79
C THR A 277 11.88 -0.96 11.28
N ALA A 278 11.25 -1.94 11.93
CA ALA A 278 11.47 -2.20 13.35
C ALA A 278 12.95 -2.53 13.64
N GLN A 279 13.59 -3.37 12.81
CA GLN A 279 15.00 -3.71 12.94
C GLN A 279 15.93 -2.51 12.68
N SER A 280 15.60 -1.66 11.70
CA SER A 280 16.37 -0.44 11.44
C SER A 280 16.40 0.47 12.67
N ILE A 281 15.26 0.67 13.34
CA ILE A 281 15.17 1.49 14.55
C ILE A 281 15.92 0.83 15.72
N ASP A 282 15.84 -0.50 15.87
CA ASP A 282 16.59 -1.22 16.90
C ASP A 282 18.11 -1.13 16.67
N ALA A 283 18.59 -1.19 15.44
CA ALA A 283 20.01 -1.05 15.10
C ALA A 283 20.58 0.31 15.53
N PHE A 284 19.81 1.40 15.39
CA PHE A 284 20.22 2.73 15.90
C PHE A 284 20.40 2.77 17.41
N ARG A 285 19.60 2.00 18.14
CA ARG A 285 19.70 1.91 19.61
C ARG A 285 21.01 1.27 20.06
N TYR A 286 21.54 0.29 19.31
CA TYR A 286 22.78 -0.43 19.65
C TYR A 286 24.07 0.28 19.21
N GLN A 287 24.02 1.17 18.22
CA GLN A 287 25.21 1.88 17.75
C GLN A 287 25.71 2.99 18.70
N ARG A 288 24.93 3.38 19.69
CA ARG A 288 25.24 4.48 20.62
C ARG A 288 25.47 4.06 22.07
N ASN A 289 25.43 2.76 22.39
CA ASN A 289 25.89 2.18 23.62
C ASN A 289 27.29 1.59 23.46
#